data_f942e45f4282652cdeeb46c42af353e3
#
_entry.id   f942e45f4282652cdeeb46c42af353e3
#
_cell.length_a   1.000
_cell.length_b   1.000
_cell.length_c   1.000
_cell.angle_alpha   90.00
_cell.angle_beta   90.00
_cell.angle_gamma   90.00
#
_symmetry.space_group_name_H-M   'P 1'
#
loop_
_entity.id
_entity.type
_entity.pdbx_description
1 polymer ?
#
loop_
_entity_poly.entity_id
_entity_poly.type
_entity_poly.pdbx_seq_one_letter_code
_entity_poly.pdbx_strand_id
1 'polypeptide(L)'
;MRVGVASGRHATQIHEALTQRIGIEADIVPPDADADAKKYDLILAVDDEIVPAGTETRRYITHHKTQAPEWNVVAGRHLLIAAMDKGITNPIAVPLPFTSPASVKPPQEGVALLQDEPREDLRAALDAAGHQVLNINDPQVGIVIDSAQSTSEIEPLRKAMSEEKVVVAMRCNPAATDTIRHQSDGYLVSEYDELLATVQELTTNNFERKRVGFEARRAIATTNWARVTRALLLNDRNGMPDLEQFSGLPARQRWKDRLGHAHKWHSGQYLDDGYIEFDGETVDVRNLSQIRKMSIALAIRRRDPCTNDS
;
A
#
# COMPACT_ATOMS: atom_id res chain seq x y z
N MET A 1 -5.75 -28.10 7.74
CA MET A 1 -5.97 -26.84 8.45
C MET A 1 -7.30 -26.26 8.00
N ARG A 2 -8.12 -25.89 8.95
CA ARG A 2 -9.45 -25.33 8.70
C ARG A 2 -9.42 -23.82 8.94
N VAL A 3 -9.69 -23.04 7.89
CA VAL A 3 -9.56 -21.59 7.91
C VAL A 3 -10.92 -20.94 7.67
N GLY A 4 -11.35 -20.11 8.61
CA GLY A 4 -12.49 -19.22 8.43
C GLY A 4 -12.06 -17.95 7.72
N VAL A 5 -12.90 -17.41 6.83
CA VAL A 5 -12.74 -16.09 6.23
C VAL A 5 -13.91 -15.23 6.70
N ALA A 6 -13.64 -14.18 7.46
CA ALA A 6 -14.69 -13.27 7.91
C ALA A 6 -15.45 -12.70 6.71
N SER A 7 -16.79 -12.66 6.81
CA SER A 7 -17.62 -12.13 5.75
C SER A 7 -17.40 -10.62 5.62
N GLY A 8 -17.09 -10.15 4.42
CA GLY A 8 -16.82 -8.75 4.16
C GLY A 8 -16.44 -8.52 2.71
N ARG A 9 -15.89 -7.33 2.45
CA ARG A 9 -15.63 -6.81 1.11
C ARG A 9 -14.76 -7.73 0.23
N HIS A 10 -13.78 -8.43 0.81
CA HIS A 10 -12.82 -9.27 0.09
C HIS A 10 -12.93 -10.77 0.45
N ALA A 11 -13.98 -11.16 1.17
CA ALA A 11 -14.14 -12.53 1.66
C ALA A 11 -14.10 -13.58 0.54
N THR A 12 -14.83 -13.35 -0.55
CA THR A 12 -14.87 -14.28 -1.69
C THR A 12 -13.50 -14.47 -2.33
N GLN A 13 -12.75 -13.39 -2.56
CA GLN A 13 -11.43 -13.45 -3.18
C GLN A 13 -10.41 -14.17 -2.29
N ILE A 14 -10.47 -13.95 -0.98
CA ILE A 14 -9.61 -14.64 -0.01
C ILE A 14 -9.98 -16.12 0.04
N HIS A 15 -11.27 -16.44 0.10
CA HIS A 15 -11.77 -17.82 0.12
C HIS A 15 -11.34 -18.57 -1.15
N GLU A 16 -11.54 -18.02 -2.34
CA GLU A 16 -11.08 -18.60 -3.60
C GLU A 16 -9.57 -18.85 -3.62
N ALA A 17 -8.78 -17.90 -3.13
CA ALA A 17 -7.33 -18.05 -3.06
C ALA A 17 -6.87 -19.15 -2.07
N LEU A 18 -7.66 -19.42 -1.01
CA LEU A 18 -7.39 -20.47 -0.05
C LEU A 18 -7.78 -21.87 -0.59
N THR A 19 -8.93 -21.99 -1.24
CA THR A 19 -9.43 -23.27 -1.78
C THR A 19 -8.52 -23.87 -2.86
N GLN A 20 -7.70 -23.02 -3.50
CA GLN A 20 -6.67 -23.48 -4.44
C GLN A 20 -5.44 -24.11 -3.76
N ARG A 21 -5.37 -24.13 -2.42
CA ARG A 21 -4.22 -24.64 -1.65
C ARG A 21 -4.49 -26.04 -1.11
N ILE A 22 -3.54 -26.94 -1.35
CA ILE A 22 -3.60 -28.32 -0.84
C ILE A 22 -3.55 -28.31 0.70
N GLY A 23 -4.45 -29.03 1.34
CA GLY A 23 -4.50 -29.21 2.79
C GLY A 23 -5.18 -28.06 3.56
N ILE A 24 -5.83 -27.12 2.86
CA ILE A 24 -6.65 -26.08 3.49
C ILE A 24 -8.12 -26.32 3.14
N GLU A 25 -8.96 -26.37 4.18
CA GLU A 25 -10.42 -26.27 4.08
C GLU A 25 -10.80 -24.85 4.47
N ALA A 26 -11.48 -24.13 3.59
CA ALA A 26 -11.84 -22.73 3.80
C ALA A 26 -13.38 -22.57 3.75
N ASP A 27 -13.91 -21.77 4.68
CA ASP A 27 -15.32 -21.40 4.75
C ASP A 27 -15.44 -19.88 4.95
N ILE A 28 -16.51 -19.26 4.40
CA ILE A 28 -16.86 -17.88 4.74
C ILE A 28 -17.67 -17.91 6.04
N VAL A 29 -17.20 -17.15 7.04
CA VAL A 29 -17.79 -17.10 8.38
C VAL A 29 -18.64 -15.84 8.52
N PRO A 30 -19.96 -15.98 8.77
CA PRO A 30 -20.81 -14.82 9.01
C PRO A 30 -20.50 -14.15 10.35
N PRO A 31 -20.86 -12.85 10.54
CA PRO A 31 -20.49 -12.08 11.73
C PRO A 31 -21.07 -12.60 13.05
N ASP A 32 -22.19 -13.32 12.96
CA ASP A 32 -22.97 -13.87 14.10
C ASP A 32 -22.66 -15.33 14.41
N ALA A 33 -21.58 -15.89 13.87
CA ALA A 33 -21.24 -17.30 13.97
C ALA A 33 -20.48 -17.67 15.27
N ASP A 34 -20.73 -17.03 16.40
CA ASP A 34 -20.00 -17.27 17.66
C ASP A 34 -19.96 -18.73 18.11
N ALA A 35 -21.02 -19.49 17.86
CA ALA A 35 -21.07 -20.90 18.24
C ALA A 35 -20.16 -21.82 17.41
N ASP A 36 -19.80 -21.40 16.22
CA ASP A 36 -19.04 -22.16 15.21
C ASP A 36 -17.55 -21.78 15.14
N ALA A 37 -17.12 -20.74 15.84
CA ALA A 37 -15.76 -20.24 15.77
C ALA A 37 -14.71 -21.29 16.15
N LYS A 38 -15.02 -22.15 17.12
CA LYS A 38 -14.12 -23.21 17.62
C LYS A 38 -13.80 -24.31 16.61
N LYS A 39 -14.50 -24.36 15.48
CA LYS A 39 -14.20 -25.33 14.42
C LYS A 39 -13.06 -24.89 13.50
N TYR A 40 -12.60 -23.64 13.60
CA TYR A 40 -11.52 -23.11 12.78
C TYR A 40 -10.21 -23.05 13.55
N ASP A 41 -9.11 -23.41 12.88
CA ASP A 41 -7.77 -23.25 13.41
C ASP A 41 -7.33 -21.78 13.36
N LEU A 42 -7.85 -21.03 12.38
CA LEU A 42 -7.51 -19.64 12.11
C LEU A 42 -8.68 -18.92 11.42
N ILE A 43 -8.89 -17.64 11.73
CA ILE A 43 -9.79 -16.76 10.98
C ILE A 43 -8.98 -15.65 10.29
N LEU A 44 -9.24 -15.46 9.00
CA LEU A 44 -8.70 -14.33 8.23
C LEU A 44 -9.77 -13.26 8.09
N ALA A 45 -9.38 -11.99 8.33
CA ALA A 45 -10.27 -10.84 8.23
C ALA A 45 -9.58 -9.68 7.50
N VAL A 46 -10.35 -8.72 7.03
CA VAL A 46 -9.86 -7.47 6.42
C VAL A 46 -10.34 -6.31 7.28
N ASP A 47 -9.45 -5.36 7.53
CA ASP A 47 -9.73 -4.15 8.32
C ASP A 47 -10.51 -4.45 9.62
N ASP A 48 -11.63 -3.76 9.85
CA ASP A 48 -12.47 -3.89 11.05
C ASP A 48 -13.59 -4.95 10.90
N GLU A 49 -13.50 -5.88 9.94
CA GLU A 49 -14.49 -6.95 9.82
C GLU A 49 -14.68 -7.70 11.14
N ILE A 50 -15.94 -7.95 11.47
CA ILE A 50 -16.32 -8.64 12.71
C ILE A 50 -15.87 -10.09 12.64
N VAL A 51 -15.21 -10.54 13.69
CA VAL A 51 -14.75 -11.92 13.82
C VAL A 51 -15.29 -12.53 15.12
N PRO A 52 -15.66 -13.81 15.13
CA PRO A 52 -16.06 -14.51 16.34
C PRO A 52 -14.94 -14.54 17.39
N ALA A 53 -15.30 -14.42 18.65
CA ALA A 53 -14.33 -14.44 19.76
C ALA A 53 -13.72 -15.83 19.98
N GLY A 54 -12.48 -15.88 20.45
CA GLY A 54 -11.84 -17.10 20.94
C GLY A 54 -11.09 -17.93 19.89
N THR A 55 -11.00 -17.49 18.66
CA THR A 55 -10.15 -18.11 17.61
C THR A 55 -9.01 -17.19 17.24
N GLU A 56 -7.84 -17.74 16.89
CA GLU A 56 -6.73 -16.95 16.35
C GLU A 56 -7.20 -16.21 15.12
N THR A 57 -6.98 -14.88 15.11
CA THR A 57 -7.36 -14.03 13.99
C THR A 57 -6.13 -13.36 13.39
N ARG A 58 -6.05 -13.34 12.07
CA ARG A 58 -5.04 -12.57 11.33
C ARG A 58 -5.71 -11.64 10.35
N ARG A 59 -5.24 -10.38 10.31
CA ARG A 59 -5.88 -9.33 9.53
C ARG A 59 -4.99 -8.79 8.43
N TYR A 60 -5.63 -8.50 7.31
CA TYR A 60 -5.09 -7.71 6.22
C TYR A 60 -5.64 -6.29 6.32
N ILE A 61 -4.77 -5.35 6.58
CA ILE A 61 -5.13 -3.95 6.80
C ILE A 61 -4.94 -3.16 5.53
N THR A 62 -6.01 -2.55 5.04
CA THR A 62 -6.01 -1.74 3.83
C THR A 62 -6.10 -0.24 4.14
N HIS A 63 -6.45 0.12 5.38
CA HIS A 63 -6.79 1.48 5.77
C HIS A 63 -6.14 1.88 7.11
N HIS A 64 -5.56 3.09 7.17
CA HIS A 64 -4.87 3.59 8.37
C HIS A 64 -5.81 3.86 9.57
N LYS A 65 -7.11 4.07 9.33
CA LYS A 65 -8.12 4.31 10.38
C LYS A 65 -8.62 3.03 11.05
N THR A 66 -8.20 1.84 10.57
CA THR A 66 -8.61 0.55 11.14
C THR A 66 -8.31 0.49 12.64
N GLN A 67 -9.32 0.14 13.43
CA GLN A 67 -9.25 0.07 14.90
C GLN A 67 -8.88 -1.31 15.43
N ALA A 68 -9.01 -2.35 14.60
CA ALA A 68 -8.65 -3.71 14.99
C ALA A 68 -7.22 -3.78 15.55
N PRO A 69 -6.97 -4.60 16.59
CA PRO A 69 -5.65 -4.69 17.22
C PRO A 69 -4.65 -5.53 16.42
N GLU A 70 -5.11 -6.41 15.52
CA GLU A 70 -4.25 -7.33 14.78
C GLU A 70 -3.87 -6.74 13.41
N TRP A 71 -2.67 -6.18 13.30
CA TRP A 71 -2.12 -5.64 12.04
C TRP A 71 -1.03 -6.56 11.47
N ASN A 72 -1.41 -7.79 11.09
CA ASN A 72 -0.44 -8.80 10.66
C ASN A 72 0.13 -8.55 9.27
N VAL A 73 -0.75 -8.25 8.32
CA VAL A 73 -0.39 -7.93 6.93
C VAL A 73 -1.04 -6.61 6.55
N VAL A 74 -0.29 -5.72 5.91
CA VAL A 74 -0.76 -4.38 5.55
C VAL A 74 -0.66 -4.15 4.04
N ALA A 75 -1.56 -3.35 3.48
CA ALA A 75 -1.70 -3.15 2.04
C ALA A 75 -0.58 -2.31 1.40
N GLY A 76 0.26 -1.67 2.20
CA GLY A 76 1.35 -0.85 1.69
C GLY A 76 2.40 -0.57 2.75
N ARG A 77 3.56 -0.06 2.33
CA ARG A 77 4.67 0.26 3.23
C ARG A 77 4.34 1.42 4.16
N HIS A 78 3.53 2.37 3.72
CA HIS A 78 3.06 3.49 4.53
C HIS A 78 2.28 3.02 5.77
N LEU A 79 1.61 1.87 5.70
CA LEU A 79 0.90 1.27 6.83
C LEU A 79 1.82 0.48 7.77
N LEU A 80 3.04 0.12 7.34
CA LEU A 80 3.98 -0.61 8.21
C LEU A 80 4.40 0.21 9.43
N ILE A 81 4.64 1.51 9.25
CA ILE A 81 5.01 2.39 10.36
C ILE A 81 3.86 2.46 11.36
N ALA A 82 2.64 2.70 10.87
CA ALA A 82 1.46 2.74 11.73
C ALA A 82 1.23 1.43 12.49
N ALA A 83 1.49 0.28 11.85
CA ALA A 83 1.42 -1.03 12.52
C ALA A 83 2.47 -1.17 13.63
N MET A 84 3.70 -0.73 13.36
CA MET A 84 4.79 -0.78 14.35
C MET A 84 4.53 0.18 15.53
N ASP A 85 3.95 1.35 15.28
CA ASP A 85 3.55 2.30 16.33
C ASP A 85 2.44 1.74 17.23
N LYS A 86 1.60 0.84 16.70
CA LYS A 86 0.63 0.05 17.47
C LYS A 86 1.26 -1.14 18.24
N GLY A 87 2.58 -1.31 18.20
CA GLY A 87 3.30 -2.38 18.89
C GLY A 87 3.33 -3.71 18.14
N ILE A 88 2.93 -3.76 16.87
CA ILE A 88 3.06 -4.97 16.06
C ILE A 88 4.52 -5.16 15.67
N THR A 89 5.10 -6.27 16.08
CA THR A 89 6.55 -6.51 15.95
C THR A 89 6.98 -6.87 14.53
N ASN A 90 6.16 -7.60 13.78
CA ASN A 90 6.53 -8.13 12.46
C ASN A 90 5.43 -7.99 11.41
N PRO A 91 4.91 -6.77 11.12
CA PRO A 91 3.93 -6.60 10.07
C PRO A 91 4.58 -6.82 8.69
N ILE A 92 3.84 -7.42 7.77
CA ILE A 92 4.29 -7.67 6.39
C ILE A 92 3.51 -6.77 5.44
N ALA A 93 4.19 -6.04 4.55
CA ALA A 93 3.52 -5.29 3.50
C ALA A 93 3.31 -6.16 2.25
N VAL A 94 2.07 -6.30 1.85
CA VAL A 94 1.67 -6.89 0.56
C VAL A 94 0.70 -5.92 -0.10
N PRO A 95 1.00 -5.38 -1.27
CA PRO A 95 0.12 -4.42 -1.93
C PRO A 95 -1.28 -5.02 -2.15
N LEU A 96 -2.34 -4.19 -2.00
CA LEU A 96 -3.72 -4.61 -2.20
C LEU A 96 -3.89 -5.18 -3.62
N PRO A 97 -4.33 -6.43 -3.76
CA PRO A 97 -4.58 -7.01 -5.08
C PRO A 97 -5.76 -6.32 -5.76
N PHE A 98 -5.65 -6.13 -7.04
CA PHE A 98 -6.73 -5.62 -7.86
C PHE A 98 -6.86 -6.44 -9.13
N THR A 99 -8.08 -6.92 -9.41
CA THR A 99 -8.34 -7.64 -10.65
C THR A 99 -8.53 -6.62 -11.76
N SER A 100 -7.58 -6.55 -12.67
CA SER A 100 -7.72 -5.69 -13.86
C SER A 100 -8.88 -6.19 -14.72
N PRO A 101 -9.71 -5.29 -15.28
CA PRO A 101 -10.72 -5.67 -16.24
C PRO A 101 -10.11 -6.45 -17.42
N ALA A 102 -10.82 -7.43 -17.96
CA ALA A 102 -10.36 -8.23 -19.08
C ALA A 102 -10.08 -7.38 -20.34
N SER A 103 -10.86 -6.33 -20.51
CA SER A 103 -10.68 -5.35 -21.59
C SER A 103 -10.74 -3.94 -21.01
N VAL A 104 -9.76 -3.13 -21.35
CA VAL A 104 -9.65 -1.72 -20.96
C VAL A 104 -9.55 -0.88 -22.22
N LYS A 105 -10.30 0.21 -22.26
CA LYS A 105 -10.14 1.22 -23.32
C LYS A 105 -8.87 2.03 -23.06
N PRO A 106 -8.13 2.41 -24.12
CA PRO A 106 -6.99 3.31 -23.94
C PRO A 106 -7.41 4.60 -23.22
N PRO A 107 -6.57 5.16 -22.34
CA PRO A 107 -6.89 6.34 -21.56
C PRO A 107 -7.18 7.53 -22.48
N GLN A 108 -8.31 8.18 -22.24
CA GLN A 108 -8.75 9.37 -22.97
C GLN A 108 -8.15 10.63 -22.32
N GLU A 109 -8.51 11.81 -22.83
CA GLU A 109 -7.99 13.11 -22.34
C GLU A 109 -8.76 13.66 -21.14
N GLY A 110 -9.93 13.09 -20.81
CA GLY A 110 -10.77 13.57 -19.72
C GLY A 110 -10.08 13.43 -18.35
N VAL A 111 -10.35 14.40 -17.49
CA VAL A 111 -9.75 14.53 -16.16
C VAL A 111 -10.81 14.27 -15.09
N ALA A 112 -10.46 13.56 -14.04
CA ALA A 112 -11.29 13.35 -12.85
C ALA A 112 -10.49 13.53 -11.56
N LEU A 113 -11.18 13.88 -10.50
CA LEU A 113 -10.61 13.91 -9.15
C LEU A 113 -10.93 12.60 -8.43
N LEU A 114 -9.96 12.05 -7.72
CA LEU A 114 -10.11 10.80 -7.00
C LEU A 114 -10.99 10.94 -5.75
N GLN A 115 -11.02 12.13 -5.15
CA GLN A 115 -11.74 12.42 -3.91
C GLN A 115 -13.09 13.08 -4.20
N ASP A 116 -14.12 12.68 -3.43
CA ASP A 116 -15.46 13.25 -3.50
C ASP A 116 -15.55 14.70 -2.97
N GLU A 117 -14.60 15.11 -2.10
CA GLU A 117 -14.44 16.50 -1.66
C GLU A 117 -13.29 17.15 -2.45
N PRO A 118 -13.54 17.61 -3.65
CA PRO A 118 -12.54 18.32 -4.42
C PRO A 118 -12.26 19.64 -3.71
N ARG A 119 -11.00 19.98 -3.56
CA ARG A 119 -10.64 21.35 -3.25
C ARG A 119 -11.23 22.23 -4.35
N GLU A 120 -12.13 23.14 -3.95
CA GLU A 120 -12.78 24.04 -4.90
C GLU A 120 -11.78 24.87 -5.70
N ASP A 121 -10.66 25.23 -5.07
CA ASP A 121 -9.52 25.91 -5.69
C ASP A 121 -8.90 25.10 -6.84
N LEU A 122 -8.71 23.78 -6.66
CA LEU A 122 -8.16 22.90 -7.71
C LEU A 122 -9.15 22.73 -8.86
N ARG A 123 -10.42 22.54 -8.57
CA ARG A 123 -11.46 22.44 -9.60
C ARG A 123 -11.53 23.73 -10.43
N ALA A 124 -11.55 24.89 -9.76
CA ALA A 124 -11.56 26.18 -10.44
C ALA A 124 -10.31 26.40 -11.29
N ALA A 125 -9.14 25.96 -10.81
CA ALA A 125 -7.88 26.05 -11.58
C ALA A 125 -7.89 25.14 -12.81
N LEU A 126 -8.44 23.92 -12.71
CA LEU A 126 -8.59 23.01 -13.85
C LEU A 126 -9.59 23.56 -14.88
N ASP A 127 -10.74 24.09 -14.43
CA ASP A 127 -11.72 24.71 -15.30
C ASP A 127 -11.14 25.96 -16.02
N ALA A 128 -10.38 26.80 -15.31
CA ALA A 128 -9.67 27.93 -15.88
C ALA A 128 -8.61 27.52 -16.91
N ALA A 129 -8.00 26.36 -16.73
CA ALA A 129 -7.05 25.77 -17.70
C ALA A 129 -7.77 25.06 -18.87
N GLY A 130 -9.11 25.08 -18.90
CA GLY A 130 -9.92 24.45 -19.96
C GLY A 130 -10.20 22.96 -19.77
N HIS A 131 -9.92 22.41 -18.58
CA HIS A 131 -10.16 21.01 -18.28
C HIS A 131 -11.46 20.84 -17.51
N GLN A 132 -12.50 20.31 -18.17
CA GLN A 132 -13.73 19.92 -17.49
C GLN A 132 -13.47 18.70 -16.60
N VAL A 133 -13.75 18.82 -15.30
CA VAL A 133 -13.65 17.72 -14.35
C VAL A 133 -14.87 16.81 -14.49
N LEU A 134 -14.64 15.57 -14.89
CA LEU A 134 -15.63 14.53 -15.12
C LEU A 134 -15.81 13.64 -13.89
N ASN A 135 -16.87 12.83 -13.89
CA ASN A 135 -17.01 11.75 -12.91
C ASN A 135 -15.92 10.68 -13.18
N ILE A 136 -15.33 10.13 -12.13
CA ILE A 136 -14.23 9.14 -12.26
C ILE A 136 -14.61 7.89 -13.06
N ASN A 137 -15.91 7.55 -13.10
CA ASN A 137 -16.42 6.40 -13.85
C ASN A 137 -16.79 6.76 -15.30
N ASP A 138 -16.65 8.02 -15.71
CA ASP A 138 -16.89 8.42 -17.10
C ASP A 138 -15.88 7.73 -18.03
N PRO A 139 -16.32 7.13 -19.14
CA PRO A 139 -15.44 6.43 -20.09
C PRO A 139 -14.44 7.36 -20.80
N GLN A 140 -14.62 8.68 -20.74
CA GLN A 140 -13.69 9.67 -21.28
C GLN A 140 -12.55 9.99 -20.32
N VAL A 141 -12.63 9.56 -19.06
CA VAL A 141 -11.57 9.81 -18.07
C VAL A 141 -10.37 8.90 -18.33
N GLY A 142 -9.26 9.53 -18.63
CA GLY A 142 -7.95 8.86 -18.73
C GLY A 142 -6.92 9.41 -17.77
N ILE A 143 -7.20 10.53 -17.11
CA ILE A 143 -6.32 11.17 -16.14
C ILE A 143 -7.09 11.30 -14.82
N VAL A 144 -6.49 10.81 -13.74
CA VAL A 144 -7.08 10.86 -12.39
C VAL A 144 -6.12 11.61 -11.48
N ILE A 145 -6.64 12.61 -10.80
CA ILE A 145 -5.86 13.44 -9.87
C ILE A 145 -6.16 13.03 -8.43
N ASP A 146 -5.12 12.70 -7.68
CA ASP A 146 -5.17 12.55 -6.23
C ASP A 146 -4.47 13.74 -5.57
N SER A 147 -5.25 14.73 -5.15
CA SER A 147 -4.76 15.95 -4.53
C SER A 147 -4.56 15.85 -3.02
N ALA A 148 -4.72 14.66 -2.42
CA ALA A 148 -4.51 14.46 -1.00
C ALA A 148 -3.06 14.77 -0.60
N GLN A 149 -2.90 15.60 0.43
CA GLN A 149 -1.62 15.89 1.07
C GLN A 149 -1.30 14.95 2.24
N SER A 150 -2.27 14.15 2.65
CA SER A 150 -2.15 13.11 3.67
C SER A 150 -2.48 11.75 3.06
N THR A 151 -2.37 10.70 3.85
CA THR A 151 -2.68 9.34 3.39
C THR A 151 -4.09 9.23 2.84
N SER A 152 -4.23 9.01 1.54
CA SER A 152 -5.48 8.65 0.89
C SER A 152 -5.76 7.15 0.97
N GLU A 153 -6.96 6.75 0.57
CA GLU A 153 -7.27 5.33 0.40
C GLU A 153 -6.53 4.77 -0.82
N ILE A 154 -5.84 3.65 -0.61
CA ILE A 154 -5.02 3.02 -1.65
C ILE A 154 -5.87 2.36 -2.75
N GLU A 155 -7.08 1.93 -2.42
CA GLU A 155 -7.91 1.15 -3.32
C GLU A 155 -8.42 1.94 -4.53
N PRO A 156 -8.99 3.15 -4.38
CA PRO A 156 -9.43 3.94 -5.53
C PRO A 156 -8.28 4.27 -6.48
N LEU A 157 -7.09 4.56 -5.93
CA LEU A 157 -5.88 4.81 -6.70
C LEU A 157 -5.48 3.59 -7.53
N ARG A 158 -5.41 2.41 -6.90
CA ARG A 158 -5.08 1.16 -7.59
C ARG A 158 -6.16 0.75 -8.61
N LYS A 159 -7.43 1.05 -8.33
CA LYS A 159 -8.52 0.85 -9.28
C LYS A 159 -8.29 1.67 -10.54
N ALA A 160 -8.03 2.97 -10.41
CA ALA A 160 -7.75 3.84 -11.55
C ALA A 160 -6.58 3.31 -12.40
N MET A 161 -5.48 2.93 -11.75
CA MET A 161 -4.32 2.35 -12.43
C MET A 161 -4.65 1.02 -13.15
N SER A 162 -5.50 0.16 -12.56
CA SER A 162 -5.91 -1.10 -13.18
C SER A 162 -6.75 -0.92 -14.44
N GLU A 163 -7.39 0.24 -14.58
CA GLU A 163 -8.19 0.67 -15.72
C GLU A 163 -7.35 1.45 -16.76
N GLU A 164 -6.02 1.40 -16.68
CA GLU A 164 -5.08 2.15 -17.52
C GLU A 164 -5.20 3.68 -17.42
N LYS A 165 -5.86 4.20 -16.39
CA LYS A 165 -5.89 5.64 -16.14
C LYS A 165 -4.56 6.11 -15.58
N VAL A 166 -4.10 7.26 -16.05
CA VAL A 166 -2.87 7.87 -15.55
C VAL A 166 -3.18 8.61 -14.24
N VAL A 167 -2.53 8.21 -13.16
CA VAL A 167 -2.70 8.89 -11.87
C VAL A 167 -1.64 9.96 -11.72
N VAL A 168 -2.08 11.17 -11.38
CA VAL A 168 -1.23 12.30 -10.97
C VAL A 168 -1.53 12.58 -9.50
N ALA A 169 -0.55 12.39 -8.62
CA ALA A 169 -0.76 12.49 -7.19
C ALA A 169 0.28 13.37 -6.52
N MET A 170 -0.09 13.94 -5.36
CA MET A 170 0.84 14.72 -4.54
C MET A 170 1.90 13.80 -3.95
N ARG A 171 3.17 14.21 -4.04
CA ARG A 171 4.31 13.45 -3.53
C ARG A 171 4.32 13.32 -1.99
N CYS A 172 3.70 14.26 -1.29
CA CYS A 172 3.51 14.20 0.16
C CYS A 172 2.45 13.20 0.62
N ASN A 173 1.67 12.59 -0.30
CA ASN A 173 0.76 11.50 0.03
C ASN A 173 1.51 10.16 0.12
N PRO A 174 1.68 9.56 1.31
CA PRO A 174 2.44 8.32 1.48
C PRO A 174 1.84 7.12 0.74
N ALA A 175 0.51 7.05 0.58
CA ALA A 175 -0.14 5.97 -0.15
C ALA A 175 0.17 6.05 -1.66
N ALA A 176 0.17 7.27 -2.21
CA ALA A 176 0.53 7.50 -3.60
C ALA A 176 2.02 7.20 -3.85
N THR A 177 2.92 7.69 -3.00
CA THR A 177 4.37 7.43 -3.13
C THR A 177 4.76 5.97 -2.97
N ASP A 178 3.97 5.20 -2.22
CA ASP A 178 4.18 3.76 -2.09
C ASP A 178 3.69 2.97 -3.31
N THR A 179 2.73 3.52 -4.04
CA THR A 179 2.06 2.83 -5.16
C THR A 179 2.64 3.24 -6.52
N ILE A 180 2.94 4.53 -6.71
CA ILE A 180 3.33 5.12 -8.00
C ILE A 180 4.84 5.23 -8.11
N ARG A 181 5.39 4.86 -9.27
CA ARG A 181 6.75 5.19 -9.69
C ARG A 181 6.67 6.37 -10.65
N HIS A 182 7.15 7.52 -10.20
CA HIS A 182 7.11 8.77 -10.96
C HIS A 182 7.61 8.60 -12.41
N GLN A 183 6.83 9.10 -13.37
CA GLN A 183 7.05 9.04 -14.82
C GLN A 183 7.07 7.62 -15.44
N SER A 184 6.94 6.57 -14.63
CA SER A 184 6.87 5.20 -15.12
C SER A 184 5.42 4.71 -15.22
N ASP A 185 4.72 4.67 -14.08
CA ASP A 185 3.36 4.14 -13.97
C ASP A 185 2.37 5.15 -13.36
N GLY A 186 2.76 6.42 -13.31
CA GLY A 186 2.01 7.58 -12.85
C GLY A 186 2.93 8.76 -12.57
N TYR A 187 2.38 9.84 -12.06
CA TYR A 187 3.12 11.05 -11.75
C TYR A 187 3.00 11.42 -10.28
N LEU A 188 4.13 11.75 -9.66
CA LEU A 188 4.21 12.28 -8.31
C LEU A 188 4.73 13.71 -8.39
N VAL A 189 3.91 14.68 -7.97
CA VAL A 189 4.20 16.12 -8.06
C VAL A 189 4.31 16.71 -6.66
N SER A 190 5.13 17.73 -6.51
CA SER A 190 5.38 18.38 -5.22
C SER A 190 4.46 19.58 -4.97
N GLU A 191 4.08 20.28 -6.04
CA GLU A 191 3.32 21.52 -5.98
C GLU A 191 2.12 21.51 -6.93
N TYR A 192 1.15 22.39 -6.69
CA TYR A 192 -0.06 22.49 -7.53
C TYR A 192 0.23 22.97 -8.95
N ASP A 193 1.18 23.87 -9.11
CA ASP A 193 1.57 24.36 -10.45
C ASP A 193 2.17 23.22 -11.28
N GLU A 194 2.99 22.37 -10.67
CA GLU A 194 3.52 21.15 -11.30
C GLU A 194 2.39 20.17 -11.65
N LEU A 195 1.37 20.04 -10.77
CA LEU A 195 0.20 19.22 -11.04
C LEU A 195 -0.55 19.70 -12.27
N LEU A 196 -0.88 20.99 -12.34
CA LEU A 196 -1.58 21.57 -13.49
C LEU A 196 -0.78 21.44 -14.78
N ALA A 197 0.53 21.71 -14.75
CA ALA A 197 1.40 21.55 -15.90
C ALA A 197 1.46 20.08 -16.38
N THR A 198 1.54 19.13 -15.45
CA THR A 198 1.53 17.69 -15.77
C THR A 198 0.20 17.27 -16.41
N VAL A 199 -0.92 17.74 -15.87
CA VAL A 199 -2.25 17.46 -16.44
C VAL A 199 -2.36 18.03 -17.84
N GLN A 200 -1.93 19.28 -18.06
CA GLN A 200 -1.93 19.92 -19.38
C GLN A 200 -1.07 19.15 -20.40
N GLU A 201 0.10 18.68 -19.99
CA GLU A 201 0.94 17.82 -20.83
C GLU A 201 0.22 16.52 -21.19
N LEU A 202 -0.33 15.84 -20.19
CA LEU A 202 -1.01 14.57 -20.39
C LEU A 202 -2.28 14.69 -21.24
N THR A 203 -3.04 15.78 -21.18
CA THR A 203 -4.22 15.97 -22.03
C THR A 203 -3.85 16.12 -23.49
N THR A 204 -2.71 16.71 -23.80
CA THR A 204 -2.25 16.92 -25.19
C THR A 204 -1.39 15.76 -25.72
N ASN A 205 -0.66 15.06 -24.83
CA ASN A 205 0.27 13.99 -25.23
C ASN A 205 -0.37 12.58 -25.10
N ASN A 206 -1.11 12.20 -26.12
CA ASN A 206 -1.78 10.89 -26.18
C ASN A 206 -0.81 9.70 -26.10
N PHE A 207 0.40 9.84 -26.64
CA PHE A 207 1.41 8.78 -26.60
C PHE A 207 1.84 8.50 -25.16
N GLU A 208 2.21 9.55 -24.44
CA GLU A 208 2.66 9.44 -23.05
C GLU A 208 1.53 8.94 -22.14
N ARG A 209 0.32 9.43 -22.33
CA ARG A 209 -0.86 8.99 -21.60
C ARG A 209 -1.09 7.47 -21.75
N LYS A 210 -1.00 6.95 -22.97
CA LYS A 210 -1.12 5.50 -23.24
C LYS A 210 0.03 4.71 -22.65
N ARG A 211 1.27 5.18 -22.78
CA ARG A 211 2.45 4.53 -22.24
C ARG A 211 2.35 4.36 -20.73
N VAL A 212 2.08 5.46 -20.01
CA VAL A 212 2.00 5.45 -18.55
C VAL A 212 0.80 4.64 -18.07
N GLY A 213 -0.37 4.78 -18.70
CA GLY A 213 -1.56 3.98 -18.36
C GLY A 213 -1.33 2.47 -18.50
N PHE A 214 -0.68 2.04 -19.59
CA PHE A 214 -0.30 0.63 -19.78
C PHE A 214 0.64 0.13 -18.67
N GLU A 215 1.69 0.90 -18.33
CA GLU A 215 2.62 0.53 -17.26
C GLU A 215 1.94 0.56 -15.88
N ALA A 216 1.01 1.49 -15.64
CA ALA A 216 0.19 1.52 -14.43
C ALA A 216 -0.58 0.21 -14.23
N ARG A 217 -1.31 -0.23 -15.25
CA ARG A 217 -2.03 -1.50 -15.23
C ARG A 217 -1.10 -2.69 -14.99
N ARG A 218 0.03 -2.72 -15.67
CA ARG A 218 1.03 -3.77 -15.52
C ARG A 218 1.59 -3.83 -14.09
N ALA A 219 1.86 -2.68 -13.47
CA ALA A 219 2.33 -2.60 -12.09
C ALA A 219 1.31 -3.18 -11.10
N ILE A 220 0.01 -2.90 -11.31
CA ILE A 220 -1.07 -3.43 -10.46
C ILE A 220 -1.25 -4.93 -10.62
N ALA A 221 -1.12 -5.47 -11.81
CA ALA A 221 -1.30 -6.89 -12.10
C ALA A 221 -0.27 -7.83 -11.42
N THR A 222 0.80 -7.28 -10.84
CA THR A 222 1.85 -8.07 -10.18
C THR A 222 1.46 -8.66 -8.83
N THR A 223 0.34 -8.23 -8.25
CA THR A 223 -0.14 -8.68 -6.95
C THR A 223 -1.47 -9.41 -7.09
N ASN A 224 -1.61 -10.52 -6.38
CA ASN A 224 -2.84 -11.32 -6.35
C ASN A 224 -3.19 -11.76 -4.92
N TRP A 225 -4.42 -12.21 -4.72
CA TRP A 225 -4.91 -12.67 -3.43
C TRP A 225 -4.17 -13.90 -2.89
N ALA A 226 -3.62 -14.75 -3.76
CA ALA A 226 -2.79 -15.87 -3.32
C ALA A 226 -1.53 -15.41 -2.58
N ARG A 227 -0.98 -14.23 -2.92
CA ARG A 227 0.16 -13.64 -2.21
C ARG A 227 -0.27 -13.09 -0.84
N VAL A 228 -1.41 -12.42 -0.75
CA VAL A 228 -1.96 -11.91 0.53
C VAL A 228 -2.28 -13.07 1.46
N THR A 229 -3.02 -14.08 1.01
CA THR A 229 -3.37 -15.25 1.82
C THR A 229 -2.14 -16.01 2.28
N ARG A 230 -1.10 -16.12 1.43
CA ARG A 230 0.17 -16.71 1.83
C ARG A 230 0.83 -15.92 2.97
N ALA A 231 0.86 -14.59 2.87
CA ALA A 231 1.43 -13.74 3.91
C ALA A 231 0.64 -13.87 5.23
N LEU A 232 -0.69 -13.91 5.17
CA LEU A 232 -1.55 -14.11 6.34
C LEU A 232 -1.33 -15.47 6.99
N LEU A 233 -1.20 -16.53 6.20
CA LEU A 233 -0.99 -17.90 6.72
C LEU A 233 0.40 -18.08 7.35
N LEU A 234 1.42 -17.41 6.81
CA LEU A 234 2.81 -17.56 7.28
C LEU A 234 3.19 -16.57 8.38
N ASN A 235 2.41 -15.52 8.59
CA ASN A 235 2.67 -14.55 9.64
C ASN A 235 2.11 -15.05 10.96
N ASP A 236 2.79 -16.03 11.56
CA ASP A 236 2.53 -16.41 12.95
C ASP A 236 3.07 -15.32 13.90
N ARG A 237 2.65 -15.37 15.19
CA ARG A 237 3.07 -14.39 16.21
C ARG A 237 4.59 -14.34 16.43
N ASN A 238 5.32 -15.33 15.95
CA ASN A 238 6.75 -15.52 16.17
C ASN A 238 7.56 -15.31 14.88
N GLY A 239 6.92 -15.24 13.71
CA GLY A 239 7.69 -15.50 12.53
C GLY A 239 7.67 -14.50 11.42
N MET A 240 8.76 -13.82 11.26
CA MET A 240 9.27 -13.73 9.90
C MET A 240 9.55 -15.16 9.43
N PRO A 241 9.06 -15.59 8.25
CA PRO A 241 9.66 -16.75 7.61
C PRO A 241 11.16 -16.49 7.60
N ASP A 242 11.90 -17.46 8.10
CA ASP A 242 13.34 -17.37 8.27
C ASP A 242 13.97 -16.90 6.95
N LEU A 243 14.22 -15.59 6.86
CA LEU A 243 14.85 -14.99 5.68
C LEU A 243 16.30 -15.49 5.53
N GLU A 244 16.83 -16.17 6.55
CA GLU A 244 18.12 -16.85 6.49
C GLU A 244 18.08 -18.01 5.51
N GLN A 245 16.97 -18.73 5.36
CA GLN A 245 16.82 -19.82 4.39
C GLN A 245 16.88 -19.35 2.92
N PHE A 246 16.57 -18.07 2.65
CA PHE A 246 16.46 -17.58 1.27
C PHE A 246 17.68 -16.87 0.70
N SER A 247 18.74 -16.60 1.48
CA SER A 247 19.81 -15.75 1.01
C SER A 247 21.21 -16.10 1.48
N GLY A 248 21.42 -17.13 2.28
CA GLY A 248 22.75 -17.57 2.76
C GLY A 248 23.50 -16.57 3.64
N LEU A 249 22.95 -15.38 3.90
CA LEU A 249 23.54 -14.38 4.79
C LEU A 249 22.65 -14.20 6.01
N PRO A 250 23.24 -14.11 7.23
CA PRO A 250 22.50 -13.80 8.44
C PRO A 250 21.68 -12.52 8.25
N ALA A 251 20.41 -12.53 8.67
CA ALA A 251 19.52 -11.35 8.56
C ALA A 251 20.17 -10.09 9.15
N ARG A 252 20.91 -10.26 10.27
CA ARG A 252 21.69 -9.23 10.94
C ARG A 252 22.76 -8.59 10.06
N GLN A 253 23.47 -9.38 9.23
CA GLN A 253 24.52 -8.85 8.34
C GLN A 253 23.93 -8.04 7.21
N ARG A 254 22.81 -8.50 6.63
CA ARG A 254 22.11 -7.75 5.57
C ARG A 254 21.56 -6.41 6.03
N TRP A 255 21.08 -6.34 7.27
CA TRP A 255 20.64 -5.10 7.86
C TRP A 255 21.80 -4.16 8.15
N LYS A 256 22.94 -4.67 8.64
CA LYS A 256 24.15 -3.88 8.81
C LYS A 256 24.62 -3.27 7.50
N ASP A 257 24.61 -4.04 6.41
CA ASP A 257 25.03 -3.57 5.09
C ASP A 257 24.06 -2.49 4.57
N ARG A 258 22.75 -2.69 4.74
CA ARG A 258 21.75 -1.68 4.38
C ARG A 258 21.82 -0.42 5.22
N LEU A 259 22.06 -0.54 6.51
CA LEU A 259 22.27 0.59 7.42
C LEU A 259 23.55 1.34 7.08
N GLY A 260 24.64 0.63 6.77
CA GLY A 260 25.88 1.25 6.30
C GLY A 260 25.68 2.08 5.03
N HIS A 261 24.81 1.64 4.12
CA HIS A 261 24.40 2.42 2.96
C HIS A 261 23.50 3.59 3.33
N ALA A 262 22.54 3.41 4.24
CA ALA A 262 21.67 4.49 4.73
C ALA A 262 22.46 5.58 5.45
N HIS A 263 23.42 5.20 6.27
CA HIS A 263 24.31 6.10 7.01
C HIS A 263 25.11 7.04 6.09
N LYS A 264 25.56 6.57 4.93
CA LYS A 264 26.27 7.42 3.95
C LYS A 264 25.39 8.52 3.34
N TRP A 265 24.08 8.41 3.44
CA TRP A 265 23.13 9.33 2.80
C TRP A 265 22.46 10.28 3.78
N HIS A 266 22.50 9.99 5.06
CA HIS A 266 21.92 10.81 6.12
C HIS A 266 22.97 10.99 7.20
N SER A 267 23.13 12.19 7.70
CA SER A 267 24.13 12.61 8.70
C SER A 267 23.95 12.02 10.11
N GLY A 268 23.37 10.83 10.23
CA GLY A 268 23.29 10.10 11.49
C GLY A 268 24.67 9.65 11.95
N GLN A 269 25.00 9.84 13.21
CA GLN A 269 26.25 9.36 13.81
C GLN A 269 26.09 7.90 14.24
N TYR A 270 27.09 7.09 13.89
CA TYR A 270 27.22 5.75 14.44
C TYR A 270 27.70 5.92 15.88
N LEU A 271 26.89 5.53 16.85
CA LEU A 271 27.29 5.47 18.23
C LEU A 271 27.98 4.13 18.51
N ASP A 272 29.03 4.15 19.30
CA ASP A 272 29.67 2.92 19.77
C ASP A 272 28.64 2.03 20.47
N ASP A 273 28.87 0.71 20.50
CA ASP A 273 28.05 -0.31 21.15
C ASP A 273 26.74 -0.74 20.44
N GLY A 274 26.59 -0.46 19.16
CA GLY A 274 25.48 -0.98 18.37
C GLY A 274 24.22 -0.12 18.40
N TYR A 275 24.35 1.17 18.64
CA TYR A 275 23.30 2.18 18.52
C TYR A 275 23.55 3.10 17.35
N ILE A 276 22.48 3.61 16.77
CA ILE A 276 22.49 4.65 15.72
C ILE A 276 21.56 5.76 16.16
N GLU A 277 22.02 6.99 16.05
CA GLU A 277 21.13 8.14 16.18
C GLU A 277 20.43 8.40 14.83
N PHE A 278 19.11 8.44 14.86
CA PHE A 278 18.29 8.71 13.70
C PHE A 278 17.11 9.59 14.10
N ASP A 279 16.98 10.77 13.51
CA ASP A 279 15.95 11.77 13.83
C ASP A 279 15.87 12.15 15.32
N GLY A 280 17.00 12.23 16.02
CA GLY A 280 17.03 12.50 17.46
C GLY A 280 16.60 11.31 18.33
N GLU A 281 16.30 10.16 17.74
CA GLU A 281 16.03 8.91 18.45
C GLU A 281 17.24 7.99 18.39
N THR A 282 17.58 7.36 19.51
CA THR A 282 18.62 6.32 19.57
C THR A 282 18.03 4.97 19.17
N VAL A 283 18.50 4.41 18.06
CA VAL A 283 18.03 3.13 17.53
C VAL A 283 19.02 2.03 17.84
N ASP A 284 18.60 0.99 18.56
CA ASP A 284 19.41 -0.21 18.80
C ASP A 284 19.48 -1.07 17.55
N VAL A 285 20.67 -1.21 16.96
CA VAL A 285 20.89 -2.03 15.75
C VAL A 285 20.68 -3.54 15.99
N ARG A 286 20.57 -3.96 17.24
CA ARG A 286 20.24 -5.34 17.61
C ARG A 286 18.74 -5.57 17.64
N ASN A 287 17.95 -4.50 17.72
CA ASN A 287 16.50 -4.56 17.69
C ASN A 287 15.98 -4.50 16.24
N LEU A 288 15.63 -5.67 15.69
CA LEU A 288 15.17 -5.79 14.31
C LEU A 288 13.91 -4.97 14.00
N SER A 289 13.04 -4.77 14.99
CA SER A 289 11.83 -3.95 14.83
C SER A 289 12.16 -2.47 14.66
N GLN A 290 13.07 -1.93 15.49
CA GLN A 290 13.53 -0.54 15.38
C GLN A 290 14.27 -0.30 14.07
N ILE A 291 15.19 -1.20 13.68
CA ILE A 291 15.89 -1.14 12.39
C ILE A 291 14.90 -1.15 11.22
N ARG A 292 13.89 -2.00 11.30
CA ARG A 292 12.87 -2.10 10.23
C ARG A 292 12.06 -0.83 10.13
N LYS A 293 11.60 -0.26 11.25
CA LYS A 293 10.90 1.02 11.32
C LYS A 293 11.75 2.14 10.68
N MET A 294 13.01 2.25 11.08
CA MET A 294 13.95 3.21 10.52
C MET A 294 14.15 3.03 9.01
N SER A 295 14.34 1.79 8.54
CA SER A 295 14.54 1.51 7.11
C SER A 295 13.32 1.85 6.28
N ILE A 296 12.11 1.67 6.82
CA ILE A 296 10.86 2.03 6.17
C ILE A 296 10.69 3.55 6.14
N ALA A 297 10.95 4.23 7.26
CA ALA A 297 10.91 5.69 7.35
C ALA A 297 11.87 6.33 6.34
N LEU A 298 13.11 5.84 6.24
CA LEU A 298 14.09 6.26 5.24
C LEU A 298 13.61 6.02 3.80
N ALA A 299 13.00 4.88 3.54
CA ALA A 299 12.48 4.55 2.21
C ALA A 299 11.31 5.47 1.80
N ILE A 300 10.47 5.87 2.75
CA ILE A 300 9.38 6.82 2.54
C ILE A 300 9.97 8.21 2.28
N ARG A 301 10.85 8.73 3.14
CA ARG A 301 11.47 10.05 3.00
C ARG A 301 12.24 10.24 1.70
N ARG A 302 12.91 9.20 1.20
CA ARG A 302 13.59 9.27 -0.11
C ARG A 302 12.65 9.54 -1.28
N ARG A 303 11.36 9.26 -1.08
CA ARG A 303 10.32 9.49 -2.10
C ARG A 303 9.55 10.78 -1.87
N ASP A 304 9.75 11.42 -0.73
CA ASP A 304 8.98 12.57 -0.30
C ASP A 304 9.88 13.79 -0.05
N PRO A 305 10.01 14.72 -1.02
CA PRO A 305 10.73 15.97 -0.82
C PRO A 305 9.98 16.99 0.06
N CYS A 306 8.69 16.77 0.37
CA CYS A 306 7.90 17.69 1.19
C CYS A 306 8.29 17.67 2.67
N THR A 307 9.12 16.70 3.13
CA THR A 307 9.53 16.57 4.53
C THR A 307 10.90 17.18 4.85
N ASN A 308 11.60 17.76 3.87
CA ASN A 308 12.95 18.25 4.06
C ASN A 308 13.08 19.73 4.47
N ASP A 309 11.97 20.44 4.66
CA ASP A 309 11.96 21.85 5.09
C ASP A 309 11.20 22.06 6.41
N SER A 310 11.74 21.53 7.50
CA SER A 310 11.34 21.94 8.85
C SER A 310 12.51 21.86 9.82
#